data_4c80149c9e40ed011664bd2ee96c062a
#
_entry.id   4c80149c9e40ed011664bd2ee96c062a
#
_cell.length_a   1.000
_cell.length_b   1.000
_cell.length_c   1.000
_cell.angle_alpha   90.00
_cell.angle_beta   90.00
_cell.angle_gamma   90.00
#
_symmetry.space_group_name_H-M   'P 1'
#
loop_
_entity.id
_entity.type
_entity.pdbx_description
1 polymer ?
#
loop_
_entity_poly.entity_id
_entity_poly.type
_entity_poly.pdbx_seq_one_letter_code
_entity_poly.pdbx_strand_id
1 'polypeptide(L)'
;MELSIVWMYLGFFLAAYSVIANDSIQTLGTFLSANKNDFPWYTLWFAASLMLIISITYGWYAYDGDISYERLTRIPYQEVQWYHALAPGILLLLTRSGIPVSTTFLVLSAFASVTVLEKMLVKSIVGYGIAAIVAYLVWIIIERIINEKQDHPTHRKFWRVSQWVSSGWLWFAWLQHDMANIAVFLPRQLDLTNLIIVLISTILILGYVFYTGGGLSLIHISEPTRPYWI
;
A
#
# COMPACT_ATOMS: atom_id res chain seq x y z
N MET A 1 17.85 25.61 5.71
CA MET A 1 18.28 24.26 6.10
C MET A 1 17.44 23.65 7.22
N GLU A 2 17.21 24.32 8.34
CA GLU A 2 16.37 23.76 9.43
C GLU A 2 14.90 23.58 9.02
N LEU A 3 14.33 24.52 8.29
CA LEU A 3 12.93 24.46 7.87
C LEU A 3 12.66 23.36 6.82
N SER A 4 13.60 23.08 5.93
CA SER A 4 13.48 22.00 4.94
C SER A 4 13.51 20.62 5.59
N ILE A 5 14.27 20.44 6.67
CA ILE A 5 14.29 19.21 7.47
C ILE A 5 12.93 18.99 8.14
N VAL A 6 12.31 20.04 8.67
CA VAL A 6 10.96 19.93 9.26
C VAL A 6 9.94 19.49 8.22
N TRP A 7 9.95 20.09 7.03
CA TRP A 7 9.04 19.70 5.94
C TRP A 7 9.32 18.30 5.42
N MET A 8 10.59 17.88 5.39
CA MET A 8 11.00 16.52 5.01
C MET A 8 10.37 15.50 5.95
N TYR A 9 10.53 15.63 7.26
CA TYR A 9 9.93 14.69 8.21
C TYR A 9 8.41 14.79 8.27
N LEU A 10 7.85 15.98 8.22
CA LEU A 10 6.39 16.15 8.17
C LEU A 10 5.80 15.47 6.93
N GLY A 11 6.39 15.70 5.75
CA GLY A 11 6.01 15.05 4.51
C GLY A 11 6.16 13.54 4.57
N PHE A 12 7.27 13.05 5.13
CA PHE A 12 7.50 11.62 5.34
C PHE A 12 6.41 10.99 6.22
N PHE A 13 6.12 11.54 7.41
CA PHE A 13 5.11 10.96 8.29
C PHE A 13 3.69 11.02 7.72
N LEU A 14 3.34 12.13 7.07
CA LEU A 14 2.06 12.25 6.38
C LEU A 14 1.95 11.26 5.22
N ALA A 15 3.01 11.11 4.43
CA ALA A 15 3.05 10.14 3.33
C ALA A 15 3.00 8.70 3.86
N ALA A 16 3.82 8.36 4.85
CA ALA A 16 3.81 7.03 5.45
C ALA A 16 2.43 6.65 5.99
N TYR A 17 1.79 7.56 6.72
CA TYR A 17 0.44 7.29 7.25
C TYR A 17 -0.60 7.17 6.12
N SER A 18 -0.67 8.13 5.22
CA SER A 18 -1.71 8.16 4.19
C SER A 18 -1.55 7.04 3.15
N VAL A 19 -0.31 6.72 2.75
CA VAL A 19 -0.01 5.61 1.84
C VAL A 19 -0.33 4.27 2.51
N ILE A 20 0.18 4.01 3.70
CA ILE A 20 -0.07 2.76 4.41
C ILE A 20 -1.56 2.58 4.70
N ALA A 21 -2.26 3.62 5.16
CA ALA A 21 -3.69 3.54 5.43
C ALA A 21 -4.51 3.27 4.17
N ASN A 22 -4.22 3.95 3.05
CA ASN A 22 -4.92 3.75 1.78
C ASN A 22 -4.64 2.37 1.18
N ASP A 23 -3.39 1.97 1.15
CA ASP A 23 -2.94 0.83 0.35
C ASP A 23 -3.08 -0.51 1.10
N SER A 24 -2.99 -0.50 2.43
CA SER A 24 -3.29 -1.70 3.22
C SER A 24 -4.75 -2.13 3.09
N ILE A 25 -5.68 -1.18 2.93
CA ILE A 25 -7.09 -1.49 2.68
C ILE A 25 -7.27 -2.12 1.30
N GLN A 26 -6.69 -1.51 0.28
CA GLN A 26 -6.81 -1.98 -1.09
C GLN A 26 -6.18 -3.35 -1.29
N THR A 27 -5.06 -3.62 -0.62
CA THR A 27 -4.26 -4.84 -0.81
C THR A 27 -4.66 -5.95 0.16
N LEU A 28 -4.86 -5.62 1.43
CA LEU A 28 -5.12 -6.58 2.50
C LEU A 28 -6.58 -6.63 2.95
N GLY A 29 -7.47 -5.79 2.42
CA GLY A 29 -8.83 -5.66 2.91
C GLY A 29 -9.61 -6.99 2.90
N THR A 30 -9.55 -7.75 1.82
CA THR A 30 -10.17 -9.07 1.73
C THR A 30 -9.54 -10.09 2.67
N PHE A 31 -8.22 -10.07 2.83
CA PHE A 31 -7.49 -10.89 3.79
C PHE A 31 -7.90 -10.57 5.23
N LEU A 32 -7.95 -9.30 5.59
CA LEU A 32 -8.37 -8.84 6.93
C LEU A 32 -9.82 -9.22 7.20
N SER A 33 -10.72 -8.97 6.27
CA SER A 33 -12.14 -9.32 6.39
C SER A 33 -12.37 -10.81 6.60
N ALA A 34 -11.64 -11.66 5.88
CA ALA A 34 -11.75 -13.11 5.99
C ALA A 34 -11.15 -13.68 7.27
N ASN A 35 -10.19 -13.00 7.90
CA ASN A 35 -9.43 -13.54 9.03
C ASN A 35 -9.71 -12.85 10.39
N LYS A 36 -10.38 -11.68 10.42
CA LYS A 36 -10.62 -10.89 11.63
C LYS A 36 -11.38 -11.62 12.74
N ASN A 37 -12.20 -12.60 12.41
CA ASN A 37 -12.95 -13.38 13.38
C ASN A 37 -12.16 -14.58 13.93
N ASP A 38 -11.15 -15.05 13.18
CA ASP A 38 -10.33 -16.21 13.55
C ASP A 38 -9.03 -15.81 14.26
N PHE A 39 -8.53 -14.58 14.01
CA PHE A 39 -7.26 -14.09 14.53
C PHE A 39 -7.41 -12.68 15.13
N PRO A 40 -6.74 -12.41 16.27
CA PRO A 40 -6.70 -11.06 16.81
C PRO A 40 -5.91 -10.11 15.90
N TRP A 41 -6.25 -8.82 15.93
CA TRP A 41 -5.67 -7.80 15.06
C TRP A 41 -4.13 -7.76 15.07
N TYR A 42 -3.51 -7.98 16.21
CA TYR A 42 -2.05 -7.96 16.34
C TYR A 42 -1.36 -9.12 15.63
N THR A 43 -2.00 -10.28 15.46
CA THR A 43 -1.47 -11.40 14.64
C THR A 43 -1.45 -11.03 13.17
N LEU A 44 -2.53 -10.40 12.68
CA LEU A 44 -2.63 -9.94 11.29
C LEU A 44 -1.64 -8.80 11.03
N TRP A 45 -1.53 -7.86 11.98
CA TRP A 45 -0.53 -6.80 11.95
C TRP A 45 0.90 -7.33 11.92
N PHE A 46 1.22 -8.31 12.77
CA PHE A 46 2.56 -8.93 12.81
C PHE A 46 2.91 -9.56 11.45
N ALA A 47 1.99 -10.31 10.84
CA ALA A 47 2.20 -10.91 9.52
C ALA A 47 2.43 -9.84 8.44
N ALA A 48 1.62 -8.78 8.42
CA ALA A 48 1.79 -7.68 7.48
C ALA A 48 3.08 -6.89 7.72
N SER A 49 3.47 -6.69 8.99
CA SER A 49 4.72 -6.02 9.37
C SER A 49 5.95 -6.82 8.97
N LEU A 50 5.88 -8.16 9.05
CA LEU A 50 6.98 -9.00 8.60
C LEU A 50 7.27 -8.81 7.10
N MET A 51 6.23 -8.77 6.28
CA MET A 51 6.38 -8.51 4.84
C MET A 51 6.88 -7.09 4.57
N LEU A 52 6.46 -6.11 5.36
CA LEU A 52 6.95 -4.73 5.28
C LEU A 52 8.43 -4.65 5.63
N ILE A 53 8.88 -5.29 6.69
CA ILE A 53 10.31 -5.35 7.10
C ILE A 53 11.13 -6.00 5.98
N ILE A 54 10.68 -7.16 5.48
CA ILE A 54 11.37 -7.86 4.39
C ILE A 54 11.48 -6.97 3.15
N SER A 55 10.39 -6.30 2.75
CA SER A 55 10.40 -5.43 1.58
C SER A 55 11.36 -4.26 1.76
N ILE A 56 11.25 -3.49 2.83
CA ILE A 56 12.11 -2.31 3.06
C ILE A 56 13.58 -2.72 3.18
N THR A 57 13.88 -3.77 3.95
CA THR A 57 15.26 -4.23 4.17
C THR A 57 15.87 -4.80 2.88
N TYR A 58 15.08 -5.53 2.10
CA TYR A 58 15.55 -6.04 0.81
C TYR A 58 15.84 -4.89 -0.16
N GLY A 59 14.97 -3.89 -0.29
CA GLY A 59 15.21 -2.72 -1.11
C GLY A 59 16.49 -2.00 -0.70
N TRP A 60 16.62 -1.71 0.59
CA TRP A 60 17.80 -1.06 1.16
C TRP A 60 19.10 -1.82 0.86
N TYR A 61 19.10 -3.14 1.03
CA TYR A 61 20.28 -3.98 0.78
C TYR A 61 20.60 -4.12 -0.70
N ALA A 62 19.59 -4.35 -1.54
CA ALA A 62 19.78 -4.66 -2.96
C ALA A 62 20.06 -3.41 -3.83
N TYR A 63 19.70 -2.21 -3.34
CA TYR A 63 19.80 -0.94 -4.08
C TYR A 63 20.61 0.13 -3.31
N ASP A 64 21.66 -0.29 -2.59
CA ASP A 64 22.63 0.60 -1.94
C ASP A 64 21.97 1.71 -1.08
N GLY A 65 20.99 1.36 -0.25
CA GLY A 65 20.29 2.29 0.62
C GLY A 65 18.99 2.88 0.03
N ASP A 66 18.68 2.62 -1.22
CA ASP A 66 17.44 3.09 -1.85
C ASP A 66 16.26 2.13 -1.59
N ILE A 67 15.37 2.52 -0.68
CA ILE A 67 14.14 1.75 -0.39
C ILE A 67 13.04 1.92 -1.44
N SER A 68 13.25 2.77 -2.46
CA SER A 68 12.30 2.97 -3.56
C SER A 68 12.46 2.00 -4.73
N TYR A 69 13.46 1.11 -4.66
CA TYR A 69 13.78 0.18 -5.74
C TYR A 69 14.10 0.91 -7.07
N GLU A 70 14.91 1.96 -6.99
CA GLU A 70 15.29 2.84 -8.11
C GLU A 70 14.11 3.52 -8.82
N ARG A 71 12.91 3.47 -8.26
CA ARG A 71 11.72 4.07 -8.89
C ARG A 71 11.78 5.59 -8.93
N LEU A 72 12.58 6.20 -8.07
CA LEU A 72 12.78 7.65 -8.01
C LEU A 72 13.91 8.17 -8.90
N THR A 73 14.59 7.32 -9.65
CA THR A 73 15.71 7.73 -10.53
C THR A 73 15.31 8.75 -11.60
N ARG A 74 14.03 8.74 -12.01
CA ARG A 74 13.49 9.69 -13.01
C ARG A 74 12.94 10.98 -12.40
N ILE A 75 12.88 11.06 -11.09
CA ILE A 75 12.45 12.24 -10.34
C ILE A 75 13.69 12.83 -9.69
N PRO A 76 14.16 14.01 -10.12
CA PRO A 76 15.36 14.63 -9.56
C PRO A 76 15.16 14.89 -8.07
N TYR A 77 16.22 14.70 -7.30
CA TYR A 77 16.22 15.08 -5.89
C TYR A 77 16.06 16.59 -5.76
N GLN A 78 15.15 17.02 -4.91
CA GLN A 78 14.93 18.42 -4.59
C GLN A 78 14.66 18.59 -3.10
N GLU A 79 15.00 19.74 -2.56
CA GLU A 79 14.68 20.06 -1.18
C GLU A 79 13.18 20.07 -0.96
N VAL A 80 12.74 19.37 0.10
CA VAL A 80 11.33 19.32 0.46
C VAL A 80 10.87 20.68 1.00
N GLN A 81 9.83 21.22 0.35
CA GLN A 81 9.19 22.47 0.72
C GLN A 81 7.80 22.18 1.32
N TRP A 82 7.19 23.17 1.95
CA TRP A 82 5.89 23.03 2.59
C TRP A 82 4.79 22.52 1.65
N TYR A 83 4.80 22.92 0.38
CA TYR A 83 3.80 22.50 -0.60
C TYR A 83 3.95 21.03 -1.02
N HIS A 84 5.13 20.43 -0.90
CA HIS A 84 5.28 18.98 -1.12
C HIS A 84 4.52 18.18 -0.06
N ALA A 85 4.46 18.65 1.19
CA ALA A 85 3.72 18.01 2.27
C ALA A 85 2.19 18.13 2.10
N LEU A 86 1.70 19.04 1.27
CA LEU A 86 0.26 19.15 0.96
C LEU A 86 -0.27 17.91 0.25
N ALA A 87 0.51 17.31 -0.66
CA ALA A 87 0.08 16.14 -1.42
C ALA A 87 -0.33 14.96 -0.51
N PRO A 88 0.52 14.48 0.41
CA PRO A 88 0.09 13.43 1.35
C PRO A 88 -0.96 13.93 2.35
N GLY A 89 -1.01 15.22 2.68
CA GLY A 89 -2.10 15.79 3.48
C GLY A 89 -3.46 15.68 2.79
N ILE A 90 -3.53 16.01 1.51
CA ILE A 90 -4.73 15.84 0.69
C ILE A 90 -5.08 14.35 0.54
N LEU A 91 -4.09 13.49 0.31
CA LEU A 91 -4.28 12.04 0.26
C LEU A 91 -4.94 11.53 1.55
N LEU A 92 -4.48 11.99 2.71
CA LEU A 92 -5.06 11.63 3.99
C LEU A 92 -6.53 12.03 4.10
N LEU A 93 -6.89 13.24 3.67
CA LEU A 93 -8.27 13.72 3.68
C LEU A 93 -9.17 12.89 2.75
N LEU A 94 -8.71 12.60 1.53
CA LEU A 94 -9.44 11.78 0.57
C LEU A 94 -9.63 10.35 1.06
N THR A 95 -8.57 9.74 1.62
CA THR A 95 -8.65 8.40 2.22
C THR A 95 -9.66 8.35 3.36
N ARG A 96 -9.67 9.34 4.24
CA ARG A 96 -10.67 9.42 5.34
C ARG A 96 -12.09 9.65 4.85
N SER A 97 -12.25 10.28 3.69
CA SER A 97 -13.56 10.47 3.04
C SER A 97 -14.03 9.24 2.26
N GLY A 98 -13.26 8.14 2.27
CA GLY A 98 -13.60 6.91 1.56
C GLY A 98 -13.42 7.00 0.03
N ILE A 99 -12.70 8.01 -0.46
CA ILE A 99 -12.44 8.20 -1.89
C ILE A 99 -11.15 7.45 -2.25
N PRO A 100 -11.22 6.38 -3.07
CA PRO A 100 -10.03 5.68 -3.53
C PRO A 100 -9.23 6.57 -4.49
N VAL A 101 -7.95 6.73 -4.22
CA VAL A 101 -7.06 7.55 -5.06
C VAL A 101 -5.74 6.82 -5.31
N SER A 102 -5.10 7.14 -6.43
CA SER A 102 -3.75 6.68 -6.71
C SER A 102 -2.74 7.45 -5.86
N THR A 103 -2.18 6.79 -4.85
CA THR A 103 -1.14 7.33 -3.96
C THR A 103 0.06 7.83 -4.75
N THR A 104 0.56 7.00 -5.67
CA THR A 104 1.70 7.31 -6.53
C THR A 104 1.44 8.56 -7.38
N PHE A 105 0.26 8.68 -8.01
CA PHE A 105 -0.04 9.83 -8.82
C PHE A 105 -0.11 11.11 -7.98
N LEU A 106 -0.81 11.07 -6.86
CA LEU A 106 -1.03 12.25 -6.02
C LEU A 106 0.27 12.71 -5.34
N VAL A 107 1.06 11.80 -4.77
CA VAL A 107 2.27 12.17 -4.03
C VAL A 107 3.43 12.49 -4.98
N LEU A 108 3.72 11.61 -5.95
CA LEU A 108 4.88 11.82 -6.82
C LEU A 108 4.68 12.96 -7.82
N SER A 109 3.44 13.34 -8.15
CA SER A 109 3.17 14.48 -9.01
C SER A 109 3.69 15.81 -8.43
N ALA A 110 3.76 15.93 -7.11
CA ALA A 110 4.31 17.12 -6.45
C ALA A 110 5.83 17.30 -6.67
N PHE A 111 6.52 16.21 -7.05
CA PHE A 111 7.97 16.19 -7.28
C PHE A 111 8.33 15.97 -8.76
N ALA A 112 7.37 15.57 -9.58
CA ALA A 112 7.61 15.18 -10.96
C ALA A 112 7.63 16.39 -11.91
N SER A 113 8.49 16.32 -12.93
CA SER A 113 8.37 17.23 -14.08
C SER A 113 7.13 16.88 -14.93
N VAL A 114 6.66 17.83 -15.74
CA VAL A 114 5.51 17.63 -16.64
C VAL A 114 5.69 16.39 -17.52
N THR A 115 6.89 16.18 -18.08
CA THR A 115 7.19 15.02 -18.93
C THR A 115 7.09 13.69 -18.16
N VAL A 116 7.51 13.67 -16.89
CA VAL A 116 7.37 12.47 -16.04
C VAL A 116 5.91 12.24 -15.71
N LEU A 117 5.17 13.31 -15.41
CA LEU A 117 3.74 13.25 -15.11
C LEU A 117 2.92 12.68 -16.27
N GLU A 118 3.17 13.14 -17.51
CA GLU A 118 2.52 12.61 -18.71
C GLU A 118 2.77 11.10 -18.88
N LYS A 119 4.04 10.66 -18.70
CA LYS A 119 4.37 9.23 -18.76
C LYS A 119 3.70 8.42 -17.65
N MET A 120 3.60 8.96 -16.45
CA MET A 120 2.88 8.34 -15.34
C MET A 120 1.39 8.18 -15.67
N LEU A 121 0.76 9.22 -16.22
CA LEU A 121 -0.64 9.23 -16.61
C LEU A 121 -0.94 8.16 -17.67
N VAL A 122 -0.18 8.16 -18.77
CA VAL A 122 -0.34 7.17 -19.85
C VAL A 122 -0.16 5.74 -19.30
N LYS A 123 0.90 5.51 -18.51
CA LYS A 123 1.15 4.20 -17.89
C LYS A 123 0.01 3.75 -16.98
N SER A 124 -0.57 4.67 -16.22
CA SER A 124 -1.70 4.38 -15.32
C SER A 124 -2.95 4.01 -16.11
N ILE A 125 -3.30 4.77 -17.15
CA ILE A 125 -4.49 4.50 -17.98
C ILE A 125 -4.36 3.12 -18.66
N VAL A 126 -3.21 2.83 -19.27
CA VAL A 126 -2.94 1.54 -19.91
C VAL A 126 -2.97 0.43 -18.87
N GLY A 127 -2.32 0.62 -17.70
CA GLY A 127 -2.29 -0.35 -16.63
C GLY A 127 -3.67 -0.69 -16.08
N TYR A 128 -4.52 0.29 -15.84
CA TYR A 128 -5.91 0.07 -15.41
C TYR A 128 -6.75 -0.64 -16.47
N GLY A 129 -6.55 -0.31 -17.76
CA GLY A 129 -7.22 -1.01 -18.85
C GLY A 129 -6.87 -2.50 -18.89
N ILE A 130 -5.57 -2.82 -18.81
CA ILE A 130 -5.08 -4.20 -18.75
C ILE A 130 -5.59 -4.91 -17.49
N ALA A 131 -5.53 -4.26 -16.33
CA ALA A 131 -5.98 -4.82 -15.06
C ALA A 131 -7.47 -5.17 -15.10
N ALA A 132 -8.31 -4.33 -15.69
CA ALA A 132 -9.75 -4.60 -15.86
C ALA A 132 -10.00 -5.84 -16.72
N ILE A 133 -9.28 -6.00 -17.83
CA ILE A 133 -9.38 -7.19 -18.70
C ILE A 133 -8.95 -8.45 -17.94
N VAL A 134 -7.80 -8.40 -17.27
CA VAL A 134 -7.27 -9.53 -16.49
C VAL A 134 -8.23 -9.91 -15.36
N ALA A 135 -8.73 -8.92 -14.61
CA ALA A 135 -9.69 -9.16 -13.52
C ALA A 135 -10.97 -9.83 -14.05
N TYR A 136 -11.50 -9.40 -15.18
CA TYR A 136 -12.67 -10.00 -15.80
C TYR A 136 -12.43 -11.46 -16.23
N LEU A 137 -11.28 -11.76 -16.87
CA LEU A 137 -10.92 -13.11 -17.27
C LEU A 137 -10.72 -14.03 -16.06
N VAL A 138 -10.03 -13.54 -15.03
CA VAL A 138 -9.83 -14.30 -13.77
C VAL A 138 -11.16 -14.57 -13.09
N TRP A 139 -12.07 -13.59 -13.06
CA TRP A 139 -13.41 -13.76 -12.50
C TRP A 139 -14.16 -14.92 -13.18
N ILE A 140 -14.19 -14.95 -14.52
CA ILE A 140 -14.86 -16.03 -15.28
C ILE A 140 -14.26 -17.40 -14.96
N ILE A 141 -12.93 -17.48 -14.88
CA ILE A 141 -12.23 -18.75 -14.57
C ILE A 141 -12.58 -19.22 -13.16
N ILE A 142 -12.50 -18.32 -12.19
CA ILE A 142 -12.78 -18.64 -10.78
C ILE A 142 -14.25 -19.06 -10.60
N GLU A 143 -15.19 -18.33 -11.21
CA GLU A 143 -16.61 -18.65 -11.13
C GLU A 143 -16.90 -20.07 -11.62
N ARG A 144 -16.31 -20.49 -12.75
CA ARG A 144 -16.45 -21.85 -13.27
C ARG A 144 -15.86 -22.91 -12.33
N ILE A 145 -14.68 -22.64 -11.76
CA ILE A 145 -14.01 -23.59 -10.86
C ILE A 145 -14.76 -23.74 -9.53
N ILE A 146 -15.31 -22.64 -8.98
CA ILE A 146 -15.99 -22.67 -7.68
C ILE A 146 -17.37 -23.30 -7.80
N ASN A 147 -18.15 -22.97 -8.83
CA ASN A 147 -19.49 -23.52 -9.03
C ASN A 147 -19.51 -25.05 -9.21
N GLU A 148 -18.41 -25.63 -9.69
CA GLU A 148 -18.29 -27.10 -9.83
C GLU A 148 -17.92 -27.81 -8.51
N LYS A 149 -17.49 -27.14 -7.45
CA LYS A 149 -16.84 -27.77 -6.28
C LYS A 149 -17.39 -27.32 -4.91
N GLN A 150 -18.64 -26.86 -4.82
CA GLN A 150 -19.19 -26.29 -3.57
C GLN A 150 -19.30 -27.24 -2.36
N ASP A 151 -19.01 -28.53 -2.43
CA ASP A 151 -19.35 -29.50 -1.38
C ASP A 151 -18.21 -30.21 -0.64
N HIS A 152 -16.95 -29.74 -0.65
CA HIS A 152 -15.88 -30.46 0.06
C HIS A 152 -15.19 -29.64 1.17
N PRO A 153 -15.50 -29.91 2.48
CA PRO A 153 -14.81 -29.31 3.62
C PRO A 153 -13.32 -29.67 3.73
N THR A 154 -12.86 -30.65 2.94
CA THR A 154 -11.51 -31.24 3.01
C THR A 154 -10.40 -30.27 2.60
N HIS A 155 -10.70 -29.21 1.86
CA HIS A 155 -9.69 -28.28 1.34
C HIS A 155 -9.59 -26.94 2.10
N ARG A 156 -10.31 -26.76 3.21
CA ARG A 156 -10.32 -25.49 3.95
C ARG A 156 -8.92 -25.04 4.41
N LYS A 157 -8.09 -25.96 4.86
CA LYS A 157 -6.72 -25.65 5.30
C LYS A 157 -5.84 -25.21 4.13
N PHE A 158 -5.93 -25.91 3.01
CA PHE A 158 -5.19 -25.55 1.80
C PHE A 158 -5.55 -24.14 1.31
N TRP A 159 -6.83 -23.83 1.21
CA TRP A 159 -7.28 -22.49 0.78
C TRP A 159 -6.87 -21.40 1.74
N ARG A 160 -6.86 -21.69 3.05
CA ARG A 160 -6.39 -20.72 4.04
C ARG A 160 -4.89 -20.44 3.88
N VAL A 161 -4.05 -21.45 3.78
CA VAL A 161 -2.62 -21.30 3.54
C VAL A 161 -2.36 -20.54 2.23
N SER A 162 -3.04 -20.93 1.16
CA SER A 162 -2.93 -20.23 -0.13
C SER A 162 -3.31 -18.75 -0.03
N GLN A 163 -4.36 -18.42 0.70
CA GLN A 163 -4.77 -17.04 0.95
C GLN A 163 -3.67 -16.26 1.69
N TRP A 164 -3.10 -16.83 2.75
CA TRP A 164 -2.04 -16.16 3.53
C TRP A 164 -0.79 -15.92 2.67
N VAL A 165 -0.36 -16.93 1.92
CA VAL A 165 0.82 -16.83 1.03
C VAL A 165 0.57 -15.81 -0.09
N SER A 166 -0.56 -15.89 -0.78
CA SER A 166 -0.86 -14.97 -1.88
C SER A 166 -1.09 -13.54 -1.41
N SER A 167 -1.73 -13.33 -0.25
CA SER A 167 -1.90 -11.99 0.34
C SER A 167 -0.57 -11.41 0.80
N GLY A 168 0.30 -12.22 1.41
CA GLY A 168 1.65 -11.81 1.77
C GLY A 168 2.48 -11.40 0.56
N TRP A 169 2.44 -12.21 -0.50
CA TRP A 169 3.11 -11.89 -1.77
C TRP A 169 2.57 -10.62 -2.42
N LEU A 170 1.26 -10.48 -2.47
CA LEU A 170 0.60 -9.28 -3.02
C LEU A 170 1.02 -8.03 -2.23
N TRP A 171 1.01 -8.11 -0.89
CA TRP A 171 1.43 -7.00 -0.02
C TRP A 171 2.91 -6.66 -0.22
N PHE A 172 3.79 -7.64 -0.31
CA PHE A 172 5.21 -7.44 -0.62
C PHE A 172 5.40 -6.72 -1.96
N ALA A 173 4.74 -7.18 -3.02
CA ALA A 173 4.83 -6.56 -4.35
C ALA A 173 4.28 -5.13 -4.36
N TRP A 174 3.20 -4.88 -3.60
CA TRP A 174 2.62 -3.55 -3.45
C TRP A 174 3.57 -2.60 -2.71
N LEU A 175 4.18 -3.06 -1.62
CA LEU A 175 5.17 -2.28 -0.88
C LEU A 175 6.36 -1.88 -1.73
N GLN A 176 6.88 -2.76 -2.58
CA GLN A 176 7.94 -2.41 -3.53
C GLN A 176 7.53 -1.26 -4.47
N HIS A 177 6.25 -1.21 -4.82
CA HIS A 177 5.71 -0.12 -5.64
C HIS A 177 5.57 1.18 -4.83
N ASP A 178 5.05 1.10 -3.63
CA ASP A 178 4.59 2.28 -2.87
C ASP A 178 5.66 2.90 -1.98
N MET A 179 6.76 2.18 -1.71
CA MET A 179 7.89 2.77 -0.98
C MET A 179 8.43 4.04 -1.65
N ALA A 180 8.33 4.18 -2.97
CA ALA A 180 8.69 5.41 -3.67
C ALA A 180 7.89 6.64 -3.19
N ASN A 181 6.61 6.44 -2.84
CA ASN A 181 5.71 7.51 -2.39
C ASN A 181 6.11 8.05 -1.00
N ILE A 182 6.76 7.23 -0.20
CA ILE A 182 7.25 7.58 1.13
C ILE A 182 8.70 8.06 1.03
N ALA A 183 9.54 7.33 0.28
CA ALA A 183 10.95 7.61 0.12
C ALA A 183 11.25 8.93 -0.62
N VAL A 184 10.29 9.46 -1.39
CA VAL A 184 10.49 10.73 -2.13
C VAL A 184 10.78 11.92 -1.20
N PHE A 185 10.34 11.85 0.05
CA PHE A 185 10.60 12.87 1.09
C PHE A 185 11.96 12.71 1.76
N LEU A 186 12.61 11.55 1.63
CA LEU A 186 13.83 11.19 2.33
C LEU A 186 15.06 11.30 1.41
N PRO A 187 16.28 11.29 1.96
CA PRO A 187 17.49 11.09 1.16
C PRO A 187 17.37 9.81 0.31
N ARG A 188 17.92 9.85 -0.91
CA ARG A 188 17.81 8.72 -1.85
C ARG A 188 18.48 7.45 -1.34
N GLN A 189 19.56 7.62 -0.60
CA GLN A 189 20.28 6.52 0.06
C GLN A 189 20.18 6.71 1.56
N LEU A 190 19.57 5.76 2.24
CA LEU A 190 19.41 5.78 3.68
C LEU A 190 20.62 5.12 4.33
N ASP A 191 21.18 5.78 5.33
CA ASP A 191 22.07 5.14 6.29
C ASP A 191 21.28 4.21 7.22
N LEU A 192 21.98 3.44 8.03
CA LEU A 192 21.35 2.48 8.94
C LEU A 192 20.41 3.16 9.96
N THR A 193 20.76 4.37 10.41
CA THR A 193 19.94 5.10 11.39
C THR A 193 18.61 5.52 10.78
N ASN A 194 18.63 6.11 9.58
CA ASN A 194 17.43 6.49 8.87
C ASN A 194 16.58 5.28 8.46
N LEU A 195 17.21 4.15 8.07
CA LEU A 195 16.50 2.90 7.83
C LEU A 195 15.72 2.43 9.08
N ILE A 196 16.35 2.43 10.25
CA ILE A 196 15.69 2.05 11.51
C ILE A 196 14.51 2.98 11.82
N ILE A 197 14.68 4.29 11.64
CA ILE A 197 13.59 5.26 11.83
C ILE A 197 12.42 4.96 10.89
N VAL A 198 12.70 4.68 9.61
CA VAL A 198 11.67 4.33 8.62
C VAL A 198 10.94 3.05 9.02
N LEU A 199 11.67 1.99 9.38
CA LEU A 199 11.09 0.72 9.79
C LEU A 199 10.20 0.88 11.02
N ILE A 200 10.70 1.51 12.09
CA ILE A 200 9.92 1.70 13.32
C ILE A 200 8.67 2.54 13.02
N SER A 201 8.81 3.65 12.31
CA SER A 201 7.70 4.54 11.99
C SER A 201 6.61 3.83 11.17
N THR A 202 6.99 3.11 10.14
CA THR A 202 6.04 2.43 9.24
C THR A 202 5.36 1.25 9.94
N ILE A 203 6.06 0.49 10.79
CA ILE A 203 5.49 -0.60 11.60
C ILE A 203 4.48 -0.04 12.61
N LEU A 204 4.80 1.06 13.30
CA LEU A 204 3.89 1.69 14.26
C LEU A 204 2.64 2.27 13.57
N ILE A 205 2.83 2.91 12.41
CA ILE A 205 1.72 3.42 11.60
C ILE A 205 0.81 2.28 11.15
N LEU A 206 1.39 1.19 10.62
CA LEU A 206 0.63 0.01 10.23
C LEU A 206 -0.12 -0.59 11.43
N GLY A 207 0.52 -0.64 12.61
CA GLY A 207 -0.12 -1.10 13.85
C GLY A 207 -1.31 -0.23 14.25
N TYR A 208 -1.18 1.09 14.16
CA TYR A 208 -2.28 2.01 14.42
C TYR A 208 -3.44 1.81 13.43
N VAL A 209 -3.14 1.65 12.14
CA VAL A 209 -4.15 1.38 11.10
C VAL A 209 -4.90 0.07 11.38
N PHE A 210 -4.21 -0.98 11.76
CA PHE A 210 -4.82 -2.28 12.11
C PHE A 210 -5.64 -2.21 13.41
N TYR A 211 -5.12 -1.53 14.44
CA TYR A 211 -5.80 -1.36 15.72
C TYR A 211 -7.11 -0.56 15.59
N THR A 212 -7.08 0.52 14.85
CA THR A 212 -8.27 1.37 14.67
C THR A 212 -9.29 0.78 13.70
N GLY A 213 -8.96 -0.35 13.06
CA GLY A 213 -9.82 -0.91 12.00
C GLY A 213 -10.00 0.06 10.83
N GLY A 214 -9.11 1.05 10.70
CA GLY A 214 -9.20 2.14 9.72
C GLY A 214 -9.41 1.66 8.28
N GLY A 215 -9.00 0.41 8.01
CA GLY A 215 -9.29 -0.27 6.77
C GLY A 215 -10.67 -0.90 6.67
N LEU A 216 -11.21 -1.39 7.78
CA LEU A 216 -12.46 -2.14 7.77
C LEU A 216 -13.70 -1.23 7.71
N SER A 217 -13.62 -0.02 8.23
CA SER A 217 -14.73 0.94 8.13
C SER A 217 -14.98 1.39 6.68
N LEU A 218 -13.94 1.44 5.86
CA LEU A 218 -14.05 1.82 4.44
C LEU A 218 -14.56 0.67 3.56
N ILE A 219 -14.27 -0.59 3.91
CA ILE A 219 -14.83 -1.76 3.24
C ILE A 219 -16.35 -1.82 3.45
N HIS A 220 -16.86 -1.41 4.60
CA HIS A 220 -18.31 -1.33 4.85
C HIS A 220 -19.01 -0.25 4.04
N ILE A 221 -18.30 0.76 3.57
CA ILE A 221 -18.86 1.80 2.69
C ILE A 221 -18.88 1.33 1.23
N SER A 222 -17.95 0.46 0.84
CA SER A 222 -17.83 -0.04 -0.54
C SER A 222 -18.54 -1.36 -0.81
N GLU A 223 -18.89 -2.13 0.23
CA GLU A 223 -19.80 -3.28 0.06
C GLU A 223 -21.24 -2.74 0.16
N PRO A 224 -22.01 -2.77 -0.94
CA PRO A 224 -23.46 -2.62 -0.80
C PRO A 224 -23.93 -3.69 0.19
N THR A 225 -24.61 -3.27 1.25
CA THR A 225 -25.26 -4.16 2.18
C THR A 225 -25.94 -5.27 1.40
N ARG A 226 -25.36 -6.48 1.41
CA ARG A 226 -26.08 -7.65 0.89
C ARG A 226 -27.39 -7.70 1.66
N PRO A 227 -28.54 -7.57 1.01
CA PRO A 227 -29.79 -7.84 1.69
C PRO A 227 -29.67 -9.28 2.23
N TYR A 228 -29.84 -9.42 3.53
CA TYR A 228 -30.04 -10.74 4.14
C TYR A 228 -31.35 -11.31 3.56
N TRP A 229 -31.26 -11.91 2.42
CA TRP A 229 -32.34 -12.77 1.94
C TRP A 229 -31.86 -14.21 2.05
N ILE A 230 -32.31 -14.83 3.15
CA ILE A 230 -32.50 -16.24 3.46
C ILE A 230 -31.29 -17.16 3.33
#